data_9fb8abb9a86181613b6e2b8a323cec6c
#
_entry.id   9fb8abb9a86181613b6e2b8a323cec6c
#
_cell.length_a   1.000
_cell.length_b   1.000
_cell.length_c   1.000
_cell.angle_alpha   90.00
_cell.angle_beta   90.00
_cell.angle_gamma   90.00
#
_symmetry.space_group_name_H-M   'P 1'
#
loop_
_entity.id
_entity.type
_entity.pdbx_description
1 polymer ?
#
loop_
_entity_poly.entity_id
_entity_poly.type
_entity_poly.pdbx_seq_one_letter_code
_entity_poly.pdbx_strand_id
1 'polypeptide(L)'
;MGLEREPMNFDVFGINATSEIGEVFENSPWWWHPLWDYCLQLHEDIAGAVDYGHSSDGSGLDEDSSRRLGLALFVDIANGTAKKYEVEFRERVTQIPLRSCEYCQGSGTRRDAKGRRLAYQRLRLKEEVAIFVGRTHGWCDGCSATGQVVPWEAKFHFSEENVQRFGEFLLHSGGFIICY
;
A
#
# COMPACT_ATOMS: atom_id res chain seq x y z
N MET A 1 0.93 6.86 24.45
CA MET A 1 0.31 7.42 23.24
C MET A 1 1.29 7.21 22.12
N GLY A 2 1.13 6.12 21.35
CA GLY A 2 1.90 5.91 20.13
C GLY A 2 1.34 6.86 19.08
N LEU A 3 2.19 7.69 18.52
CA LEU A 3 1.90 8.39 17.28
C LEU A 3 1.74 7.29 16.23
N GLU A 4 0.51 6.93 15.89
CA GLU A 4 0.24 6.27 14.65
C GLU A 4 0.72 7.26 13.57
N ARG A 5 1.80 6.90 12.89
CA ARG A 5 2.18 7.63 11.68
C ARG A 5 1.01 7.42 10.73
N GLU A 6 0.37 8.51 10.35
CA GLU A 6 -0.57 8.47 9.23
C GLU A 6 0.13 7.78 8.06
N PRO A 7 -0.56 6.88 7.35
CA PRO A 7 0.02 6.28 6.16
C PRO A 7 0.39 7.43 5.22
N MET A 8 1.66 7.47 4.81
CA MET A 8 2.12 8.44 3.83
C MET A 8 1.24 8.25 2.59
N ASN A 9 0.48 9.27 2.22
CA ASN A 9 -0.32 9.25 1.00
C ASN A 9 0.61 9.37 -0.20
N PHE A 10 0.24 8.74 -1.30
CA PHE A 10 0.77 9.07 -2.60
C PHE A 10 -0.10 10.17 -3.18
N ASP A 11 0.47 11.34 -3.32
CA ASP A 11 -0.21 12.47 -3.92
C ASP A 11 0.31 12.65 -5.34
N VAL A 12 -0.60 12.64 -6.29
CA VAL A 12 -0.32 12.86 -7.71
C VAL A 12 -0.90 14.21 -8.07
N PHE A 13 -0.03 15.15 -8.44
CA PHE A 13 -0.42 16.53 -8.72
C PHE A 13 -0.52 16.77 -10.22
N GLY A 14 -1.62 17.39 -10.66
CA GLY A 14 -1.76 17.88 -12.02
C GLY A 14 -0.86 19.10 -12.27
N ILE A 15 -0.24 19.16 -13.46
CA ILE A 15 0.67 20.24 -13.83
C ILE A 15 -0.12 21.47 -14.32
N ASN A 16 -1.10 21.24 -15.21
CA ASN A 16 -1.93 22.30 -15.79
C ASN A 16 -3.42 21.88 -15.70
N ALA A 17 -3.88 21.65 -14.48
CA ALA A 17 -5.23 21.16 -14.23
C ALA A 17 -6.31 22.05 -14.86
N THR A 18 -7.27 21.43 -15.55
CA THR A 18 -8.40 22.12 -16.21
C THR A 18 -9.65 22.16 -15.33
N SER A 19 -9.65 21.46 -14.20
CA SER A 19 -10.71 21.42 -13.20
C SER A 19 -10.16 20.93 -11.86
N GLU A 20 -10.95 21.08 -10.78
CA GLU A 20 -10.60 20.59 -9.44
C GLU A 20 -10.24 19.08 -9.41
N ILE A 21 -10.90 18.26 -10.25
CA ILE A 21 -10.62 16.83 -10.37
C ILE A 21 -9.18 16.56 -10.84
N GLY A 22 -8.63 17.45 -11.66
CA GLY A 22 -7.29 17.34 -12.20
C GLY A 22 -6.19 17.94 -11.33
N GLU A 23 -6.51 18.58 -10.21
CA GLU A 23 -5.51 19.22 -9.35
C GLU A 23 -4.71 18.21 -8.55
N VAL A 24 -5.39 17.28 -7.86
CA VAL A 24 -4.74 16.28 -7.00
C VAL A 24 -5.51 14.96 -7.07
N PHE A 25 -4.78 13.87 -7.20
CA PHE A 25 -5.28 12.53 -7.00
C PHE A 25 -4.62 11.94 -5.75
N GLU A 26 -5.34 11.94 -4.65
CA GLU A 26 -4.91 11.35 -3.38
C GLU A 26 -5.15 9.84 -3.39
N ASN A 27 -4.10 9.09 -3.05
CA ASN A 27 -4.20 7.65 -2.90
C ASN A 27 -3.27 7.16 -1.79
N SER A 28 -3.57 6.03 -1.16
CA SER A 28 -2.62 5.39 -0.25
C SER A 28 -1.67 4.46 -1.02
N PRO A 29 -0.49 4.14 -0.48
CA PRO A 29 0.42 3.19 -1.12
C PRO A 29 -0.23 1.84 -1.42
N TRP A 30 -1.19 1.41 -0.58
CA TRP A 30 -1.90 0.13 -0.73
C TRP A 30 -2.83 0.07 -1.94
N TRP A 31 -3.28 1.22 -2.42
CA TRP A 31 -4.12 1.38 -3.60
C TRP A 31 -3.32 1.85 -4.81
N TRP A 32 -2.29 2.70 -4.58
CA TRP A 32 -1.47 3.26 -5.65
C TRP A 32 -0.63 2.19 -6.35
N HIS A 33 0.12 1.38 -5.60
CA HIS A 33 0.99 0.38 -6.20
C HIS A 33 0.26 -0.56 -7.16
N PRO A 34 -0.88 -1.18 -6.78
CA PRO A 34 -1.60 -2.05 -7.72
C PRO A 34 -2.23 -1.32 -8.90
N LEU A 35 -2.66 -0.06 -8.71
CA LEU A 35 -3.16 0.77 -9.80
C LEU A 35 -2.04 1.08 -10.80
N TRP A 36 -0.85 1.43 -10.32
CA TRP A 36 0.28 1.71 -11.18
C TRP A 36 0.81 0.45 -11.88
N ASP A 37 0.87 -0.69 -11.18
CA ASP A 37 1.18 -2.00 -11.78
C ASP A 37 0.21 -2.35 -12.90
N TYR A 38 -1.09 -2.06 -12.74
CA TYR A 38 -2.10 -2.22 -13.76
C TYR A 38 -1.80 -1.37 -15.00
N CYS A 39 -1.47 -0.09 -14.81
CA CYS A 39 -1.08 0.79 -15.90
C CYS A 39 0.17 0.31 -16.64
N LEU A 40 1.20 -0.12 -15.91
CA LEU A 40 2.42 -0.67 -16.50
C LEU A 40 2.17 -1.99 -17.26
N GLN A 41 1.31 -2.85 -16.75
CA GLN A 41 1.05 -4.15 -17.37
C GLN A 41 0.26 -4.03 -18.68
N LEU A 42 -0.67 -3.11 -18.78
CA LEU A 42 -1.57 -3.00 -19.92
C LEU A 42 -1.26 -1.83 -20.85
N HIS A 43 -0.57 -0.81 -20.36
CA HIS A 43 -0.27 0.43 -21.07
C HIS A 43 1.20 0.83 -20.91
N GLU A 44 2.12 -0.14 -20.99
CA GLU A 44 3.56 0.08 -20.85
C GLU A 44 4.11 1.10 -21.84
N ASP A 45 3.53 1.16 -23.02
CA ASP A 45 3.88 2.14 -24.07
C ASP A 45 3.64 3.61 -23.67
N ILE A 46 2.81 3.84 -22.63
CA ILE A 46 2.54 5.16 -22.07
C ILE A 46 3.13 5.25 -20.64
N ALA A 47 2.71 4.36 -19.74
CA ALA A 47 3.09 4.38 -18.35
C ALA A 47 4.58 4.08 -18.12
N GLY A 48 5.21 3.33 -19.00
CA GLY A 48 6.64 3.02 -18.95
C GLY A 48 7.56 4.22 -19.14
N ALA A 49 7.05 5.37 -19.57
CA ALA A 49 7.79 6.62 -19.65
C ALA A 49 8.02 7.26 -18.25
N VAL A 50 7.31 6.81 -17.23
CA VAL A 50 7.46 7.29 -15.85
C VAL A 50 8.51 6.45 -15.14
N ASP A 51 9.70 7.01 -14.96
CA ASP A 51 10.72 6.39 -14.12
C ASP A 51 10.23 6.37 -12.66
N TYR A 52 10.35 5.21 -12.00
CA TYR A 52 10.02 5.09 -10.57
C TYR A 52 8.58 5.46 -10.18
N GLY A 53 7.58 5.11 -11.02
CA GLY A 53 6.17 5.40 -10.74
C GLY A 53 5.61 4.83 -9.41
N HIS A 54 6.37 3.95 -8.74
CA HIS A 54 6.12 3.46 -7.38
C HIS A 54 6.81 4.29 -6.29
N SER A 55 7.56 5.30 -6.67
CA SER A 55 8.21 6.23 -5.76
C SER A 55 7.73 7.66 -6.02
N SER A 56 7.98 8.53 -5.09
CA SER A 56 7.54 9.92 -5.15
C SER A 56 8.72 10.85 -5.44
N ASP A 57 9.40 10.61 -6.52
CA ASP A 57 10.60 11.35 -6.90
C ASP A 57 10.35 12.52 -7.89
N GLY A 58 9.06 12.84 -8.14
CA GLY A 58 8.66 13.88 -9.07
C GLY A 58 8.55 13.43 -10.53
N SER A 59 8.66 12.14 -10.81
CA SER A 59 8.37 11.59 -12.14
C SER A 59 6.89 11.67 -12.48
N GLY A 60 6.56 11.77 -13.76
CA GLY A 60 5.17 11.88 -14.22
C GLY A 60 5.06 11.83 -15.73
N LEU A 61 3.88 12.19 -16.23
CA LEU A 61 3.58 12.25 -17.66
C LEU A 61 3.24 13.69 -18.09
N ASP A 62 3.56 14.01 -19.33
CA ASP A 62 3.07 15.22 -19.98
C ASP A 62 1.56 15.19 -20.25
N GLU A 63 0.99 16.27 -20.74
CA GLU A 63 -0.43 16.43 -21.00
C GLU A 63 -0.97 15.38 -22.00
N ASP A 64 -0.25 15.17 -23.12
CA ASP A 64 -0.70 14.24 -24.17
C ASP A 64 -0.68 12.80 -23.66
N SER A 65 0.40 12.39 -23.02
CA SER A 65 0.55 11.05 -22.44
C SER A 65 -0.45 10.80 -21.30
N SER A 66 -0.68 11.76 -20.43
CA SER A 66 -1.70 11.67 -19.39
C SER A 66 -3.09 11.47 -19.97
N ARG A 67 -3.45 12.28 -20.97
CA ARG A 67 -4.74 12.16 -21.64
C ARG A 67 -4.90 10.81 -22.35
N ARG A 68 -3.86 10.33 -23.04
CA ARG A 68 -3.87 9.02 -23.70
C ARG A 68 -4.06 7.89 -22.70
N LEU A 69 -3.35 7.92 -21.58
CA LEU A 69 -3.53 6.94 -20.51
C LEU A 69 -4.94 6.99 -19.93
N GLY A 70 -5.47 8.18 -19.62
CA GLY A 70 -6.83 8.35 -19.11
C GLY A 70 -7.88 7.75 -20.05
N LEU A 71 -7.78 8.02 -21.37
CA LEU A 71 -8.68 7.44 -22.36
C LEU A 71 -8.55 5.91 -22.44
N ALA A 72 -7.33 5.37 -22.36
CA ALA A 72 -7.09 3.94 -22.37
C ALA A 72 -7.73 3.25 -21.14
N LEU A 73 -7.63 3.85 -19.96
CA LEU A 73 -8.28 3.34 -18.74
C LEU A 73 -9.80 3.32 -18.89
N PHE A 74 -10.42 4.32 -19.50
CA PHE A 74 -11.87 4.31 -19.77
C PHE A 74 -12.28 3.24 -20.79
N VAL A 75 -11.43 2.94 -21.77
CA VAL A 75 -11.66 1.81 -22.69
C VAL A 75 -11.61 0.49 -21.91
N ASP A 76 -10.68 0.33 -20.99
CA ASP A 76 -10.58 -0.87 -20.15
C ASP A 76 -11.80 -1.06 -19.24
N ILE A 77 -12.34 0.03 -18.73
CA ILE A 77 -13.59 -0.02 -17.95
C ILE A 77 -14.75 -0.44 -18.87
N ALA A 78 -14.89 0.24 -20.02
CA ALA A 78 -15.99 0.00 -20.93
C ALA A 78 -16.03 -1.43 -21.50
N ASN A 79 -14.87 -2.05 -21.71
CA ASN A 79 -14.76 -3.43 -22.21
C ASN A 79 -14.69 -4.49 -21.10
N GLY A 80 -14.71 -4.08 -19.83
CA GLY A 80 -14.67 -4.95 -18.65
C GLY A 80 -13.29 -5.48 -18.28
N THR A 81 -12.20 -4.99 -18.90
CA THR A 81 -10.82 -5.41 -18.59
C THR A 81 -10.45 -5.05 -17.14
N ALA A 82 -10.77 -3.84 -16.71
CA ALA A 82 -10.51 -3.38 -15.34
C ALA A 82 -11.24 -4.26 -14.30
N LYS A 83 -12.51 -4.60 -14.58
CA LYS A 83 -13.30 -5.47 -13.71
C LYS A 83 -12.75 -6.89 -13.64
N LYS A 84 -12.34 -7.45 -14.76
CA LYS A 84 -11.70 -8.76 -14.81
C LYS A 84 -10.41 -8.78 -13.99
N TYR A 85 -9.57 -7.76 -14.15
CA TYR A 85 -8.33 -7.63 -13.39
C TYR A 85 -8.59 -7.51 -11.88
N GLU A 86 -9.63 -6.76 -11.47
CA GLU A 86 -10.03 -6.65 -10.07
C GLU A 86 -10.34 -8.02 -9.45
N VAL A 87 -11.08 -8.88 -10.18
CA VAL A 87 -11.42 -10.24 -9.70
C VAL A 87 -10.16 -11.10 -9.56
N GLU A 88 -9.34 -11.13 -10.62
CA GLU A 88 -8.09 -11.89 -10.63
C GLU A 88 -7.09 -11.40 -9.56
N PHE A 89 -7.02 -10.08 -9.35
CA PHE A 89 -6.18 -9.47 -8.31
C PHE A 89 -6.62 -9.91 -6.92
N ARG A 90 -7.92 -9.85 -6.64
CA ARG A 90 -8.50 -10.27 -5.36
C ARG A 90 -8.22 -11.75 -5.08
N GLU A 91 -8.37 -12.60 -6.08
CA GLU A 91 -8.06 -14.03 -5.96
C GLU A 91 -6.58 -14.26 -5.64
N ARG A 92 -5.66 -13.59 -6.34
CA ARG A 92 -4.21 -13.67 -6.07
C ARG A 92 -3.86 -13.26 -4.63
N VAL A 93 -4.40 -12.12 -4.19
CA VAL A 93 -4.14 -11.58 -2.85
C VAL A 93 -4.64 -12.52 -1.75
N THR A 94 -5.82 -13.14 -1.94
CA THR A 94 -6.36 -14.09 -0.97
C THR A 94 -5.58 -15.40 -0.88
N GLN A 95 -4.80 -15.74 -1.90
CA GLN A 95 -3.96 -16.94 -1.94
C GLN A 95 -2.56 -16.72 -1.35
N ILE A 96 -2.18 -15.49 -1.02
CA ILE A 96 -0.88 -15.20 -0.43
C ILE A 96 -0.81 -15.82 0.98
N PRO A 97 0.12 -16.76 1.22
CA PRO A 97 0.21 -17.42 2.51
C PRO A 97 0.73 -16.48 3.59
N LEU A 98 0.28 -16.70 4.82
CA LEU A 98 0.86 -16.04 5.99
C LEU A 98 2.36 -16.35 6.09
N ARG A 99 3.14 -15.38 6.53
CA ARG A 99 4.58 -15.53 6.79
C ARG A 99 4.87 -15.67 8.26
N SER A 100 5.94 -16.39 8.59
CA SER A 100 6.45 -16.41 9.97
C SER A 100 6.83 -15.01 10.42
N CYS A 101 6.41 -14.63 11.61
CA CYS A 101 6.77 -13.35 12.19
C CYS A 101 8.27 -13.27 12.46
N GLU A 102 8.95 -12.30 11.89
CA GLU A 102 10.40 -12.10 12.04
C GLU A 102 10.82 -11.84 13.49
N TYR A 103 10.00 -11.13 14.28
CA TYR A 103 10.30 -10.79 15.67
C TYR A 103 10.29 -11.99 16.61
N CYS A 104 9.49 -13.00 16.34
CA CYS A 104 9.37 -14.19 17.19
C CYS A 104 9.70 -15.50 16.47
N GLN A 105 10.08 -15.42 15.19
CA GLN A 105 10.42 -16.59 14.37
C GLN A 105 9.33 -17.67 14.38
N GLY A 106 8.07 -17.23 14.32
CA GLY A 106 6.92 -18.12 14.32
C GLY A 106 6.43 -18.62 15.69
N SER A 107 7.16 -18.34 16.78
CA SER A 107 6.82 -18.87 18.11
C SER A 107 5.67 -18.14 18.82
N GLY A 108 5.23 -16.98 18.36
CA GLY A 108 4.28 -16.11 19.04
C GLY A 108 4.85 -15.43 20.30
N THR A 109 6.10 -15.75 20.68
CA THR A 109 6.73 -15.30 21.92
C THR A 109 8.00 -14.51 21.60
N ARG A 110 8.10 -13.31 22.11
CA ARG A 110 9.22 -12.41 21.90
C ARG A 110 10.18 -12.44 23.11
N ARG A 111 11.48 -12.70 22.86
CA ARG A 111 12.52 -12.87 23.89
C ARG A 111 13.49 -11.70 23.98
N ASP A 112 13.39 -10.72 23.09
CA ASP A 112 14.21 -9.53 23.09
C ASP A 112 13.82 -8.54 24.24
N ALA A 113 14.50 -7.42 24.34
CA ALA A 113 14.24 -6.41 25.35
C ALA A 113 12.79 -5.88 25.32
N LYS A 114 12.20 -5.76 24.14
CA LYS A 114 10.80 -5.33 23.97
C LYS A 114 9.82 -6.39 24.48
N GLY A 115 10.06 -7.67 24.16
CA GLY A 115 9.24 -8.79 24.65
C GLY A 115 9.26 -8.92 26.16
N ARG A 116 10.45 -8.76 26.79
CA ARG A 116 10.54 -8.72 28.26
C ARG A 116 9.73 -7.59 28.86
N ARG A 117 9.85 -6.37 28.32
CA ARG A 117 9.08 -5.20 28.77
C ARG A 117 7.57 -5.42 28.63
N LEU A 118 7.09 -5.98 27.52
CA LEU A 118 5.68 -6.31 27.32
C LEU A 118 5.18 -7.34 28.34
N ALA A 119 6.00 -8.35 28.70
CA ALA A 119 5.65 -9.30 29.74
C ALA A 119 5.44 -8.62 31.10
N TYR A 120 6.31 -7.69 31.47
CA TYR A 120 6.21 -6.95 32.73
C TYR A 120 4.95 -6.06 32.76
N GLN A 121 4.72 -5.31 31.70
CA GLN A 121 3.58 -4.41 31.62
C GLN A 121 2.24 -5.14 31.70
N ARG A 122 2.11 -6.27 31.00
CA ARG A 122 0.89 -7.07 30.99
C ARG A 122 0.57 -7.67 32.37
N LEU A 123 1.59 -8.10 33.07
CA LEU A 123 1.44 -8.70 34.41
C LEU A 123 1.45 -7.66 35.54
N ARG A 124 1.67 -6.37 35.22
CA ARG A 124 1.84 -5.28 36.20
C ARG A 124 2.92 -5.60 37.24
N LEU A 125 3.95 -6.35 36.83
CA LEU A 125 5.08 -6.72 37.67
C LEU A 125 6.21 -5.69 37.53
N LYS A 126 6.97 -5.51 38.63
CA LYS A 126 8.28 -4.87 38.53
C LYS A 126 9.25 -5.84 37.85
N GLU A 127 10.28 -5.31 37.18
CA GLU A 127 11.22 -6.11 36.37
C GLU A 127 11.92 -7.17 37.24
N GLU A 128 12.37 -6.79 38.44
CA GLU A 128 13.06 -7.70 39.34
C GLU A 128 12.17 -8.89 39.75
N VAL A 129 10.88 -8.62 40.01
CA VAL A 129 9.91 -9.66 40.37
C VAL A 129 9.63 -10.56 39.18
N ALA A 130 9.51 -10.00 37.97
CA ALA A 130 9.27 -10.77 36.76
C ALA A 130 10.45 -11.70 36.46
N ILE A 131 11.69 -11.24 36.60
CA ILE A 131 12.89 -12.06 36.44
C ILE A 131 12.92 -13.18 37.50
N PHE A 132 12.64 -12.84 38.78
CA PHE A 132 12.63 -13.82 39.87
C PHE A 132 11.64 -14.97 39.63
N VAL A 133 10.47 -14.69 39.06
CA VAL A 133 9.47 -15.73 38.76
C VAL A 133 9.67 -16.34 37.35
N GLY A 134 10.82 -16.11 36.72
CA GLY A 134 11.18 -16.73 35.43
C GLY A 134 10.46 -16.15 34.20
N ARG A 135 9.88 -14.94 34.30
CA ARG A 135 9.21 -14.27 33.21
C ARG A 135 10.20 -13.46 32.34
N THR A 136 10.97 -14.14 31.54
CA THR A 136 12.02 -13.55 30.70
C THR A 136 11.59 -13.23 29.28
N HIS A 137 10.34 -13.51 28.90
CA HIS A 137 9.78 -13.30 27.56
C HIS A 137 8.31 -12.91 27.64
N GLY A 138 7.83 -12.25 26.62
CA GLY A 138 6.43 -11.80 26.49
C GLY A 138 5.79 -12.27 25.19
N TRP A 139 4.50 -12.03 25.07
CA TRP A 139 3.81 -12.24 23.79
C TRP A 139 4.40 -11.34 22.68
N CYS A 140 4.39 -11.80 21.46
CA CYS A 140 4.87 -11.02 20.33
C CYS A 140 3.81 -10.02 19.88
N ASP A 141 4.08 -8.73 20.03
CA ASP A 141 3.23 -7.64 19.57
C ASP A 141 3.20 -7.50 18.03
N GLY A 142 4.28 -7.92 17.36
CA GLY A 142 4.36 -7.86 15.89
C GLY A 142 3.40 -8.80 15.16
N CYS A 143 2.93 -9.86 15.83
CA CYS A 143 1.98 -10.82 15.27
C CYS A 143 0.80 -11.12 16.21
N SER A 144 0.60 -10.30 17.25
CA SER A 144 -0.43 -10.55 18.29
C SER A 144 -0.38 -11.98 18.85
N ALA A 145 0.83 -12.49 19.07
CA ALA A 145 1.14 -13.84 19.58
C ALA A 145 0.73 -15.01 18.66
N THR A 146 0.32 -14.77 17.42
CA THR A 146 -0.05 -15.85 16.47
C THR A 146 1.17 -16.58 15.90
N GLY A 147 2.34 -15.97 15.93
CA GLY A 147 3.54 -16.47 15.26
C GLY A 147 3.59 -16.15 13.76
N GLN A 148 2.49 -15.67 13.19
CA GLN A 148 2.36 -15.39 11.76
C GLN A 148 1.91 -13.97 11.52
N VAL A 149 2.27 -13.43 10.37
CA VAL A 149 1.88 -12.10 9.91
C VAL A 149 1.34 -12.16 8.50
N VAL A 150 0.40 -11.28 8.20
CA VAL A 150 -0.06 -11.05 6.84
C VAL A 150 1.07 -10.34 6.08
N PRO A 151 1.55 -10.90 4.96
CA PRO A 151 2.53 -10.22 4.12
C PRO A 151 2.04 -8.86 3.65
N TRP A 152 2.95 -7.93 3.43
CA TRP A 152 2.57 -6.59 3.00
C TRP A 152 1.88 -6.60 1.62
N GLU A 153 2.25 -7.52 0.75
CA GLU A 153 1.64 -7.70 -0.57
C GLU A 153 0.16 -8.11 -0.49
N ALA A 154 -0.22 -8.80 0.58
CA ALA A 154 -1.62 -9.18 0.82
C ALA A 154 -2.49 -8.03 1.36
N LYS A 155 -1.90 -6.87 1.60
CA LYS A 155 -2.60 -5.64 2.01
C LYS A 155 -2.93 -4.72 0.85
N PHE A 156 -2.51 -5.06 -0.35
CA PHE A 156 -2.81 -4.29 -1.54
C PHE A 156 -4.27 -4.44 -1.95
N HIS A 157 -4.80 -3.36 -2.50
CA HIS A 157 -6.18 -3.26 -2.96
C HIS A 157 -6.23 -2.75 -4.39
N PHE A 158 -7.10 -3.32 -5.18
CA PHE A 158 -7.39 -2.87 -6.53
C PHE A 158 -8.91 -2.86 -6.74
N SER A 159 -9.42 -1.83 -7.41
CA SER A 159 -10.82 -1.75 -7.82
C SER A 159 -10.95 -0.97 -9.13
N GLU A 160 -11.95 -1.33 -9.91
CA GLU A 160 -12.34 -0.61 -11.12
C GLU A 160 -12.70 0.86 -10.80
N GLU A 161 -13.30 1.14 -9.64
CA GLU A 161 -13.60 2.50 -9.18
C GLU A 161 -12.34 3.35 -9.04
N ASN A 162 -11.24 2.77 -8.49
CA ASN A 162 -9.97 3.48 -8.37
C ASN A 162 -9.34 3.76 -9.74
N VAL A 163 -9.49 2.84 -10.70
CA VAL A 163 -9.09 3.05 -12.11
C VAL A 163 -9.88 4.18 -12.73
N GLN A 164 -11.20 4.23 -12.51
CA GLN A 164 -12.06 5.29 -13.02
C GLN A 164 -11.66 6.67 -12.47
N ARG A 165 -11.50 6.78 -11.15
CA ARG A 165 -11.08 8.03 -10.50
C ARG A 165 -9.74 8.53 -11.03
N PHE A 166 -8.79 7.63 -11.24
CA PHE A 166 -7.49 7.97 -11.80
C PHE A 166 -7.62 8.39 -13.27
N GLY A 167 -8.42 7.70 -14.07
CA GLY A 167 -8.72 8.07 -15.45
C GLY A 167 -9.34 9.48 -15.55
N GLU A 168 -10.30 9.81 -14.68
CA GLU A 168 -10.91 11.14 -14.58
C GLU A 168 -9.85 12.22 -14.26
N PHE A 169 -9.01 11.96 -13.26
CA PHE A 169 -7.90 12.84 -12.92
C PHE A 169 -6.98 13.08 -14.14
N LEU A 170 -6.54 12.02 -14.82
CA LEU A 170 -5.63 12.10 -15.96
C LEU A 170 -6.17 12.95 -17.11
N LEU A 171 -7.49 12.90 -17.39
CA LEU A 171 -8.12 13.70 -18.42
C LEU A 171 -8.15 15.20 -18.09
N HIS A 172 -8.05 15.56 -16.83
CA HIS A 172 -8.15 16.93 -16.34
C HIS A 172 -6.84 17.49 -15.76
N SER A 173 -5.79 16.67 -15.62
CA SER A 173 -4.55 17.05 -14.95
C SER A 173 -3.63 17.96 -15.77
N GLY A 174 -3.76 17.94 -17.12
CA GLY A 174 -2.82 18.65 -17.99
C GLY A 174 -1.37 18.17 -17.86
N GLY A 175 -1.17 16.88 -17.64
CA GLY A 175 0.06 16.26 -17.19
C GLY A 175 0.11 16.10 -15.68
N PHE A 176 0.96 15.22 -15.16
CA PHE A 176 1.07 15.02 -13.71
C PHE A 176 2.49 14.72 -13.25
N ILE A 177 2.72 14.92 -11.95
CA ILE A 177 3.90 14.47 -11.22
C ILE A 177 3.47 13.70 -9.96
N ILE A 178 4.28 12.70 -9.56
CA ILE A 178 4.08 11.90 -8.35
C ILE A 178 4.98 12.47 -7.25
N CYS A 179 4.36 12.94 -6.15
CA CYS A 179 5.07 13.49 -4.99
C CYS A 179 4.53 12.90 -3.68
N TYR A 180 5.32 13.07 -2.58
CA TYR A 180 4.84 12.84 -1.22
C TYR A 180 4.28 14.13 -0.66
#